data_bf8339412ce8a3d6de36d3258906e12a
#
_entry.id   bf8339412ce8a3d6de36d3258906e12a
#
_cell.length_a   1.000
_cell.length_b   1.000
_cell.length_c   1.000
_cell.angle_alpha   90.00
_cell.angle_beta   90.00
_cell.angle_gamma   90.00
#
_symmetry.space_group_name_H-M   'P 1'
#
loop_
_entity.id
_entity.type
_entity.pdbx_description
1 polymer ?
#
loop_
_entity_poly.entity_id
_entity_poly.type
_entity_poly.pdbx_seq_one_letter_code
_entity_poly.pdbx_strand_id
1 'polypeptide(L)'
;FSLIFGILEFIRGTILTGFPWNLIAYSFSNQLEFISIISVIGTYGFNLFCISLFTSPAILYLKRSKKNIGVIILFTVSILLIYIYGFSYKEKFNNAQKKDYDYKIRAIGSEISLDRFYTEIDALSVIQDLIKISEPNFNDKTIFVWPEGIIPNVSQKELIKYKSLF
;
A
#
# COMPACT_ATOMS: atom_id res chain seq x y z
N PHE A 1 0.59 -21.29 -16.17
CA PHE A 1 -0.35 -20.21 -15.92
C PHE A 1 0.26 -19.16 -14.97
N SER A 2 0.60 -19.53 -13.74
CA SER A 2 1.03 -18.57 -12.68
C SER A 2 2.21 -17.70 -13.09
N LEU A 3 3.23 -18.29 -13.74
CA LEU A 3 4.40 -17.55 -14.20
C LEU A 3 4.03 -16.51 -15.26
N ILE A 4 3.25 -16.90 -16.26
CA ILE A 4 2.82 -15.98 -17.34
C ILE A 4 1.97 -14.85 -16.75
N PHE A 5 1.02 -15.19 -15.88
CA PHE A 5 0.18 -14.18 -15.23
C PHE A 5 1.02 -13.23 -14.35
N GLY A 6 1.97 -13.76 -13.57
CA GLY A 6 2.87 -12.94 -12.76
C GLY A 6 3.76 -12.01 -13.59
N ILE A 7 4.25 -12.46 -14.75
CA ILE A 7 5.00 -11.61 -15.70
C ILE A 7 4.10 -10.50 -16.25
N LEU A 8 2.87 -10.81 -16.65
CA LEU A 8 1.91 -9.81 -17.14
C LEU A 8 1.60 -8.76 -16.07
N GLU A 9 1.41 -9.17 -14.82
CA GLU A 9 1.20 -8.24 -13.69
C GLU A 9 2.43 -7.34 -13.46
N PHE A 10 3.63 -7.89 -13.55
CA PHE A 10 4.87 -7.12 -13.46
C PHE A 10 4.97 -6.10 -14.59
N ILE A 11 4.73 -6.52 -15.83
CA ILE A 11 4.75 -5.65 -17.01
C ILE A 11 3.71 -4.54 -16.84
N ARG A 12 2.47 -4.87 -16.48
CA ARG A 12 1.39 -3.90 -16.23
C ARG A 12 1.75 -2.86 -15.16
N GLY A 13 2.43 -3.29 -14.11
CA GLY A 13 2.82 -2.41 -13.01
C GLY A 13 4.06 -1.57 -13.24
N THR A 14 4.83 -1.81 -14.34
CA THR A 14 6.10 -1.13 -14.60
C THR A 14 6.14 -0.38 -15.93
N ILE A 15 5.30 -0.72 -16.91
CA ILE A 15 5.26 -0.06 -18.22
C ILE A 15 4.46 1.23 -18.14
N LEU A 16 4.88 2.26 -18.86
CA LEU A 16 4.29 3.59 -18.91
C LEU A 16 4.28 4.23 -17.52
N THR A 17 3.09 4.64 -17.05
CA THR A 17 2.91 5.23 -15.72
C THR A 17 2.89 4.18 -14.60
N GLY A 18 2.79 2.90 -14.95
CA GLY A 18 2.67 1.77 -14.02
C GLY A 18 1.41 1.83 -13.13
N PHE A 19 0.68 0.75 -13.00
CA PHE A 19 -0.51 0.73 -12.15
C PHE A 19 -0.59 -0.58 -11.33
N PRO A 20 0.22 -0.71 -10.27
CA PRO A 20 0.36 -1.96 -9.51
C PRO A 20 -0.75 -2.17 -8.44
N TRP A 21 -1.85 -1.43 -8.47
CA TRP A 21 -2.82 -1.36 -7.36
C TRP A 21 -3.61 -2.64 -7.10
N ASN A 22 -3.82 -3.49 -8.10
CA ASN A 22 -4.70 -4.66 -8.01
C ASN A 22 -3.91 -5.98 -7.98
N LEU A 23 -2.77 -6.01 -7.30
CA LEU A 23 -2.01 -7.24 -7.14
C LEU A 23 -2.73 -8.19 -6.16
N ILE A 24 -2.70 -9.50 -6.47
CA ILE A 24 -3.30 -10.54 -5.60
C ILE A 24 -2.65 -10.53 -4.21
N ALA A 25 -1.37 -10.17 -4.11
CA ALA A 25 -0.66 -10.00 -2.85
C ALA A 25 -1.36 -9.04 -1.87
N TYR A 26 -2.08 -8.04 -2.37
CA TYR A 26 -2.78 -7.06 -1.52
C TYR A 26 -4.02 -7.62 -0.82
N SER A 27 -4.49 -8.82 -1.16
CA SER A 27 -5.51 -9.52 -0.38
C SER A 27 -5.07 -9.79 1.08
N PHE A 28 -3.76 -9.76 1.34
CA PHE A 28 -3.16 -9.89 2.66
C PHE A 28 -2.79 -8.55 3.34
N SER A 29 -3.20 -7.40 2.78
CA SER A 29 -2.79 -6.07 3.27
C SER A 29 -3.10 -5.83 4.75
N ASN A 30 -4.19 -6.41 5.27
CA ASN A 30 -4.58 -6.27 6.67
C ASN A 30 -3.87 -7.26 7.61
N GLN A 31 -2.97 -8.09 7.10
CA GLN A 31 -2.30 -9.16 7.86
C GLN A 31 -0.79 -8.99 7.76
N LEU A 32 -0.23 -8.26 8.71
CA LEU A 32 1.19 -7.93 8.75
C LEU A 32 2.07 -9.17 8.72
N GLU A 33 1.60 -10.27 9.31
CA GLU A 33 2.28 -11.55 9.38
C GLU A 33 2.55 -12.16 7.99
N PHE A 34 1.66 -11.93 7.02
CA PHE A 34 1.88 -12.40 5.65
C PHE A 34 2.63 -11.38 4.80
N ILE A 35 2.27 -10.09 4.92
CA ILE A 35 2.82 -9.05 4.05
C ILE A 35 4.29 -8.72 4.38
N SER A 36 4.76 -9.03 5.58
CA SER A 36 6.14 -8.81 6.01
C SER A 36 7.18 -9.49 5.11
N ILE A 37 6.81 -10.58 4.44
CA ILE A 37 7.71 -11.29 3.51
C ILE A 37 8.09 -10.43 2.29
N ILE A 38 7.33 -9.40 1.98
CA ILE A 38 7.64 -8.43 0.92
C ILE A 38 9.01 -7.79 1.14
N SER A 39 9.42 -7.62 2.39
CA SER A 39 10.75 -7.08 2.73
C SER A 39 11.91 -7.98 2.25
N VAL A 40 11.65 -9.26 1.99
CA VAL A 40 12.65 -10.25 1.57
C VAL A 40 12.58 -10.52 0.07
N ILE A 41 11.36 -10.79 -0.46
CA ILE A 41 11.17 -11.23 -1.86
C ILE A 41 10.56 -10.16 -2.77
N GLY A 42 10.24 -8.99 -2.22
CA GLY A 42 9.58 -7.91 -2.94
C GLY A 42 8.10 -8.16 -3.23
N THR A 43 7.40 -7.11 -3.63
CA THR A 43 5.94 -7.14 -3.88
C THR A 43 5.57 -8.11 -4.99
N TYR A 44 6.28 -8.06 -6.13
CA TYR A 44 5.99 -8.93 -7.26
C TYR A 44 6.36 -10.39 -7.02
N GLY A 45 7.43 -10.64 -6.23
CA GLY A 45 7.78 -12.00 -5.80
C GLY A 45 6.69 -12.61 -4.93
N PHE A 46 6.17 -11.85 -3.97
CA PHE A 46 5.04 -12.29 -3.14
C PHE A 46 3.75 -12.42 -3.97
N ASN A 47 3.50 -11.52 -4.93
CA ASN A 47 2.37 -11.64 -5.83
C ASN A 47 2.41 -12.95 -6.65
N LEU A 48 3.57 -13.28 -7.23
CA LEU A 48 3.75 -14.55 -7.95
C LEU A 48 3.51 -15.77 -7.04
N PHE A 49 4.00 -15.71 -5.80
CA PHE A 49 3.73 -16.74 -4.80
C PHE A 49 2.23 -16.89 -4.52
N CYS A 50 1.49 -15.79 -4.31
CA CYS A 50 0.05 -15.79 -4.07
C CYS A 50 -0.72 -16.38 -5.27
N ILE A 51 -0.38 -15.96 -6.49
CA ILE A 51 -0.98 -16.50 -7.71
C ILE A 51 -0.79 -18.03 -7.75
N SER A 52 0.44 -18.49 -7.47
CA SER A 52 0.78 -19.90 -7.51
C SER A 52 0.08 -20.69 -6.40
N LEU A 53 -0.01 -20.14 -5.20
CA LEU A 53 -0.71 -20.72 -4.06
C LEU A 53 -2.21 -20.92 -4.38
N PHE A 54 -2.89 -19.86 -4.84
CA PHE A 54 -4.33 -19.90 -5.09
C PHE A 54 -4.71 -20.74 -6.31
N THR A 55 -3.81 -20.89 -7.28
CA THR A 55 -4.04 -21.74 -8.45
C THR A 55 -3.60 -23.19 -8.25
N SER A 56 -2.79 -23.49 -7.22
CA SER A 56 -2.27 -24.83 -6.97
C SER A 56 -3.36 -25.91 -6.78
N PRO A 57 -4.53 -25.65 -6.13
CA PRO A 57 -5.58 -26.66 -6.00
C PRO A 57 -6.14 -27.15 -7.35
N ALA A 58 -6.13 -26.32 -8.39
CA ALA A 58 -6.61 -26.69 -9.72
C ALA A 58 -5.80 -27.87 -10.33
N ILE A 59 -4.53 -28.03 -9.93
CA ILE A 59 -3.69 -29.13 -10.39
C ILE A 59 -4.28 -30.49 -10.00
N LEU A 60 -4.93 -30.60 -8.82
CA LEU A 60 -5.57 -31.85 -8.38
C LEU A 60 -6.82 -32.17 -9.19
N TYR A 61 -7.55 -31.14 -9.62
CA TYR A 61 -8.71 -31.32 -10.47
C TYR A 61 -8.32 -31.85 -11.85
N LEU A 62 -7.26 -31.29 -12.41
CA LEU A 62 -6.76 -31.70 -13.74
C LEU A 62 -6.12 -33.11 -13.75
N LYS A 63 -5.29 -33.42 -12.76
CA LYS A 63 -4.63 -34.72 -12.65
C LYS A 63 -4.21 -35.02 -11.21
N ARG A 64 -4.88 -35.96 -10.58
CA ARG A 64 -4.51 -36.42 -9.24
C ARG A 64 -3.27 -37.33 -9.31
N SER A 65 -2.13 -36.84 -8.85
CA SER A 65 -0.87 -37.60 -8.77
C SER A 65 -0.14 -37.27 -7.46
N LYS A 66 0.74 -38.16 -7.00
CA LYS A 66 1.58 -37.96 -5.80
C LYS A 66 2.42 -36.68 -5.92
N LYS A 67 2.93 -36.38 -7.14
CA LYS A 67 3.72 -35.16 -7.41
C LYS A 67 2.86 -33.89 -7.21
N ASN A 68 1.62 -33.88 -7.70
CA ASN A 68 0.72 -32.75 -7.59
C ASN A 68 0.29 -32.51 -6.14
N ILE A 69 0.09 -33.55 -5.37
CA ILE A 69 -0.14 -33.46 -3.92
C ILE A 69 1.08 -32.83 -3.23
N GLY A 70 2.30 -33.26 -3.61
CA GLY A 70 3.54 -32.70 -3.09
C GLY A 70 3.68 -31.19 -3.34
N VAL A 71 3.24 -30.71 -4.52
CA VAL A 71 3.24 -29.26 -4.83
C VAL A 71 2.31 -28.49 -3.89
N ILE A 72 1.12 -29.01 -3.62
CA ILE A 72 0.18 -28.34 -2.69
C ILE A 72 0.74 -28.32 -1.26
N ILE A 73 1.30 -29.43 -0.81
CA ILE A 73 1.96 -29.51 0.49
C ILE A 73 3.09 -28.47 0.57
N LEU A 74 3.90 -28.34 -0.49
CA LEU A 74 4.97 -27.35 -0.56
C LEU A 74 4.43 -25.93 -0.36
N PHE A 75 3.37 -25.52 -1.08
CA PHE A 75 2.78 -24.21 -0.93
C PHE A 75 2.15 -23.99 0.45
N THR A 76 1.48 -25.03 1.00
CA THR A 76 0.91 -24.97 2.36
C THR A 76 2.01 -24.79 3.42
N VAL A 77 3.11 -25.53 3.31
CA VAL A 77 4.26 -25.37 4.23
C VAL A 77 4.88 -23.99 4.05
N SER A 78 5.04 -23.51 2.81
CA SER A 78 5.62 -22.19 2.56
C SER A 78 4.79 -21.06 3.17
N ILE A 79 3.46 -21.11 3.07
CA ILE A 79 2.61 -20.06 3.70
C ILE A 79 2.71 -20.09 5.23
N LEU A 80 2.85 -21.27 5.84
CA LEU A 80 3.07 -21.40 7.29
C LEU A 80 4.43 -20.80 7.69
N LEU A 81 5.49 -21.03 6.90
CA LEU A 81 6.81 -20.44 7.15
C LEU A 81 6.78 -18.92 7.01
N ILE A 82 6.07 -18.40 6.01
CA ILE A 82 5.86 -16.95 5.83
C ILE A 82 5.14 -16.38 7.05
N TYR A 83 4.12 -17.05 7.56
CA TYR A 83 3.39 -16.62 8.75
C TYR A 83 4.28 -16.57 9.99
N ILE A 84 5.08 -17.63 10.23
CA ILE A 84 6.03 -17.69 11.36
C ILE A 84 7.07 -16.57 11.26
N TYR A 85 7.61 -16.35 10.06
CA TYR A 85 8.55 -15.25 9.81
C TYR A 85 7.90 -13.89 10.14
N GLY A 86 6.71 -13.64 9.63
CA GLY A 86 5.99 -12.40 9.82
C GLY A 86 5.56 -12.16 11.28
N PHE A 87 5.23 -13.23 12.01
CA PHE A 87 4.96 -13.15 13.43
C PHE A 87 6.18 -12.63 14.20
N SER A 88 7.36 -13.19 13.93
CA SER A 88 8.62 -12.73 14.53
C SER A 88 8.95 -11.29 14.11
N TYR A 89 8.62 -10.90 12.87
CA TYR A 89 8.82 -9.54 12.37
C TYR A 89 7.91 -8.55 13.11
N LYS A 90 6.64 -8.90 13.30
CA LYS A 90 5.66 -8.10 14.04
C LYS A 90 6.06 -7.92 15.51
N GLU A 91 6.57 -8.97 16.14
CA GLU A 91 7.06 -8.91 17.52
C GLU A 91 8.26 -7.95 17.64
N LYS A 92 9.23 -8.03 16.72
CA LYS A 92 10.35 -7.08 16.66
C LYS A 92 9.88 -5.64 16.46
N PHE A 93 8.89 -5.43 15.61
CA PHE A 93 8.33 -4.11 15.36
C PHE A 93 7.64 -3.54 16.62
N ASN A 94 6.83 -4.36 17.29
CA ASN A 94 6.13 -3.94 18.50
C ASN A 94 7.08 -3.65 19.68
N ASN A 95 8.20 -4.37 19.74
CA ASN A 95 9.23 -4.21 20.78
C ASN A 95 10.31 -3.19 20.41
N ALA A 96 10.24 -2.61 19.20
CA ALA A 96 11.19 -1.56 18.79
C ALA A 96 11.07 -0.35 19.71
N GLN A 97 12.22 0.17 20.17
CA GLN A 97 12.24 1.39 20.96
C GLN A 97 11.66 2.54 20.14
N LYS A 98 10.59 3.14 20.64
CA LYS A 98 10.06 4.38 20.08
C LYS A 98 11.04 5.49 20.37
N LYS A 99 11.59 6.13 19.34
CA LYS A 99 12.35 7.37 19.51
C LYS A 99 11.34 8.50 19.65
N ASP A 100 11.50 9.30 20.69
CA ASP A 100 10.76 10.55 20.80
C ASP A 100 11.40 11.55 19.82
N TYR A 101 10.57 12.09 18.95
CA TYR A 101 10.96 13.15 18.03
C TYR A 101 10.36 14.47 18.49
N ASP A 102 11.09 15.57 18.25
CA ASP A 102 10.64 16.92 18.60
C ASP A 102 9.45 17.42 17.74
N TYR A 103 8.93 16.56 16.87
CA TYR A 103 7.82 16.89 15.97
C TYR A 103 6.84 15.72 15.83
N LYS A 104 5.61 16.08 15.55
CA LYS A 104 4.52 15.14 15.25
C LYS A 104 4.28 15.09 13.75
N ILE A 105 3.88 13.94 13.23
CA ILE A 105 3.38 13.79 11.86
C ILE A 105 1.90 13.51 11.94
N ARG A 106 1.09 14.33 11.26
CA ARG A 106 -0.36 14.15 11.16
C ARG A 106 -0.73 13.93 9.69
N ALA A 107 -1.10 12.70 9.34
CA ALA A 107 -1.66 12.37 8.04
C ALA A 107 -3.17 12.69 8.06
N ILE A 108 -3.63 13.50 7.12
CA ILE A 108 -5.00 13.94 7.02
C ILE A 108 -5.72 13.13 5.95
N GLY A 109 -6.73 12.34 6.36
CA GLY A 109 -7.69 11.74 5.44
C GLY A 109 -8.83 12.73 5.23
N SER A 110 -8.99 13.25 4.01
CA SER A 110 -10.08 14.17 3.70
C SER A 110 -11.21 13.45 3.01
N GLU A 111 -12.44 13.68 3.44
CA GLU A 111 -13.67 13.26 2.74
C GLU A 111 -14.06 14.24 1.62
N ILE A 112 -13.11 15.01 1.08
CA ILE A 112 -13.38 15.96 0.01
C ILE A 112 -13.82 15.18 -1.22
N SER A 113 -15.03 15.50 -1.74
CA SER A 113 -15.62 14.85 -2.91
C SER A 113 -14.72 14.95 -4.15
N LEU A 114 -14.73 13.90 -4.97
CA LEU A 114 -14.08 13.89 -6.28
C LEU A 114 -14.69 14.88 -7.27
N ASP A 115 -15.89 15.38 -7.01
CA ASP A 115 -16.57 16.37 -7.84
C ASP A 115 -15.74 17.63 -8.07
N ARG A 116 -14.82 17.93 -7.13
CA ARG A 116 -13.88 19.05 -7.25
C ARG A 116 -12.95 18.99 -8.48
N PHE A 117 -12.72 17.79 -9.04
CA PHE A 117 -11.94 17.65 -10.27
C PHE A 117 -12.75 18.00 -11.53
N TYR A 118 -14.06 18.05 -11.40
CA TYR A 118 -15.01 18.28 -12.49
C TYR A 118 -15.71 19.65 -12.42
N THR A 119 -15.57 20.35 -11.28
CA THR A 119 -16.14 21.68 -11.04
C THR A 119 -15.01 22.71 -10.84
N GLU A 120 -15.26 23.96 -11.24
CA GLU A 120 -14.35 25.09 -10.95
C GLU A 120 -14.43 25.42 -9.45
N ILE A 121 -13.67 24.69 -8.63
CA ILE A 121 -13.54 25.01 -7.21
C ILE A 121 -12.32 25.89 -7.00
N ASP A 122 -12.47 26.97 -6.26
CA ASP A 122 -11.36 27.84 -5.90
C ASP A 122 -10.35 27.11 -5.01
N ALA A 123 -9.08 27.12 -5.41
CA ALA A 123 -7.99 26.51 -4.66
C ALA A 123 -7.88 27.07 -3.24
N LEU A 124 -8.22 28.33 -3.04
CA LEU A 124 -8.20 28.98 -1.73
C LEU A 124 -9.18 28.30 -0.75
N SER A 125 -10.40 28.02 -1.20
CA SER A 125 -11.42 27.36 -0.36
C SER A 125 -10.97 25.95 0.06
N VAL A 126 -10.38 25.18 -0.88
CA VAL A 126 -9.84 23.84 -0.58
C VAL A 126 -8.71 23.91 0.45
N ILE A 127 -7.78 24.86 0.31
CA ILE A 127 -6.67 25.05 1.25
C ILE A 127 -7.21 25.42 2.64
N GLN A 128 -8.19 26.31 2.73
CA GLN A 128 -8.80 26.70 3.99
C GLN A 128 -9.49 25.52 4.68
N ASP A 129 -10.22 24.68 3.93
CA ASP A 129 -10.84 23.46 4.46
C ASP A 129 -9.80 22.46 4.95
N LEU A 130 -8.70 22.28 4.21
CA LEU A 130 -7.60 21.42 4.62
C LEU A 130 -6.94 21.91 5.92
N ILE A 131 -6.70 23.23 6.05
CA ILE A 131 -6.15 23.81 7.28
C ILE A 131 -7.13 23.58 8.44
N LYS A 132 -8.42 23.79 8.22
CA LYS A 132 -9.45 23.58 9.24
C LYS A 132 -9.51 22.13 9.71
N ILE A 133 -9.49 21.17 8.80
CA ILE A 133 -9.48 19.72 9.12
C ILE A 133 -8.18 19.32 9.81
N SER A 134 -7.07 19.98 9.45
CA SER A 134 -5.76 19.71 10.04
C SER A 134 -5.66 20.16 11.49
N GLU A 135 -6.51 21.07 11.95
CA GLU A 135 -6.52 21.61 13.33
C GLU A 135 -5.11 21.96 13.83
N PRO A 136 -4.41 22.90 13.18
CA PRO A 136 -3.05 23.24 13.54
C PRO A 136 -2.98 23.83 14.95
N ASN A 137 -2.04 23.33 15.76
CA ASN A 137 -1.71 23.91 17.05
C ASN A 137 -0.33 24.57 16.95
N PHE A 138 -0.27 25.88 17.09
CA PHE A 138 0.96 26.66 16.96
C PHE A 138 2.03 26.34 18.03
N ASN A 139 1.64 25.69 19.12
CA ASN A 139 2.56 25.27 20.18
C ASN A 139 3.26 23.94 19.87
N ASP A 140 2.77 23.20 18.87
CA ASP A 140 3.30 21.89 18.49
C ASP A 140 4.03 21.96 17.15
N LYS A 141 5.23 21.45 17.09
CA LYS A 141 5.93 21.23 15.81
C LYS A 141 5.27 20.05 15.08
N THR A 142 4.35 20.34 14.17
CA THR A 142 3.59 19.32 13.46
C THR A 142 3.84 19.42 11.94
N ILE A 143 4.14 18.30 11.31
CA ILE A 143 4.18 18.15 9.84
C ILE A 143 2.84 17.57 9.42
N PHE A 144 2.09 18.33 8.61
CA PHE A 144 0.83 17.85 8.03
C PHE A 144 1.11 17.22 6.67
N VAL A 145 0.57 16.02 6.45
CA VAL A 145 0.66 15.30 5.18
C VAL A 145 -0.75 15.18 4.60
N TRP A 146 -0.98 15.85 3.50
CA TRP A 146 -2.24 15.83 2.77
C TRP A 146 -2.17 14.82 1.62
N PRO A 147 -3.31 14.26 1.19
CA PRO A 147 -3.36 13.34 0.05
C PRO A 147 -2.87 13.98 -1.24
N GLU A 148 -2.25 13.18 -2.10
CA GLU A 148 -1.84 13.60 -3.43
C GLU A 148 -3.05 14.08 -4.26
N GLY A 149 -2.85 15.11 -5.05
CA GLY A 149 -3.89 15.65 -5.94
C GLY A 149 -5.08 16.31 -5.23
N ILE A 150 -4.97 16.60 -3.92
CA ILE A 150 -6.09 17.17 -3.17
C ILE A 150 -6.44 18.60 -3.58
N ILE A 151 -5.47 19.35 -4.11
CA ILE A 151 -5.66 20.70 -4.62
C ILE A 151 -5.64 20.62 -6.15
N PRO A 152 -6.80 20.67 -6.83
CA PRO A 152 -6.86 20.53 -8.27
C PRO A 152 -6.32 21.78 -8.98
N ASN A 153 -5.72 21.58 -10.16
CA ASN A 153 -5.33 22.63 -11.09
C ASN A 153 -4.39 23.74 -10.55
N VAL A 154 -3.64 23.46 -9.47
CA VAL A 154 -2.70 24.41 -8.88
C VAL A 154 -1.28 23.89 -8.99
N SER A 155 -0.42 24.65 -9.65
CA SER A 155 1.01 24.34 -9.73
C SER A 155 1.70 24.64 -8.38
N GLN A 156 2.82 23.97 -8.13
CA GLN A 156 3.62 24.23 -6.92
C GLN A 156 4.05 25.70 -6.78
N LYS A 157 4.28 26.39 -7.91
CA LYS A 157 4.63 27.84 -7.92
C LYS A 157 3.46 28.72 -7.49
N GLU A 158 2.23 28.31 -7.80
CA GLU A 158 1.03 29.04 -7.40
C GLU A 158 0.72 28.85 -5.93
N LEU A 159 1.03 27.68 -5.35
CA LEU A 159 0.88 27.43 -3.92
C LEU A 159 1.69 28.41 -3.05
N ILE A 160 2.81 28.93 -3.58
CA ILE A 160 3.62 29.94 -2.85
C ILE A 160 2.81 31.21 -2.57
N LYS A 161 1.81 31.56 -3.39
CA LYS A 161 0.94 32.72 -3.18
C LYS A 161 0.11 32.59 -1.90
N TYR A 162 -0.15 31.35 -1.45
CA TYR A 162 -0.93 31.04 -0.26
C TYR A 162 -0.08 30.82 0.99
N LYS A 163 1.24 31.05 0.91
CA LYS A 163 2.17 30.86 2.03
C LYS A 163 1.76 31.60 3.31
N SER A 164 1.05 32.71 3.20
CA SER A 164 0.57 33.50 4.35
C SER A 164 -0.57 32.85 5.11
N LEU A 165 -1.13 31.74 4.62
CA LEU A 165 -2.20 31.00 5.29
C LEU A 165 -1.65 29.90 6.22
N PHE A 166 -0.36 29.64 6.17
CA PHE A 166 0.37 28.63 6.97
C PHE A 166 1.37 29.33 7.96
#